data_641a27bb08e39afd117ad6d6b6d244d4
#
_entry.id   641a27bb08e39afd117ad6d6b6d244d4
#
_cell.length_a   1.000
_cell.length_b   1.000
_cell.length_c   1.000
_cell.angle_alpha   90.00
_cell.angle_beta   90.00
_cell.angle_gamma   90.00
#
_symmetry.space_group_name_H-M   'P 1'
#
loop_
_entity.id
_entity.type
_entity.pdbx_description
1 polymer ?
#
loop_
_entity_poly.entity_id
_entity_poly.type
_entity_poly.pdbx_seq_one_letter_code
_entity_poly.pdbx_strand_id
1 'polypeptide(L)'
;GIGDVTQPLPPACIEAMHKAVEELAGKDTFRGYGPEQGYDFLIEAIIKNDFAPRGIHFSASEIFVSDGAKSDTGNIGDILRHDNSVGVTDPIYPVYIDSNVMCGRAGVLEEETGKWSNVTYMPCTSENNFIPEIPDKRIDIVYLCYPNNPTGTTLTKPELKKWVDYALANDTLILFDAAYEAYIQDENVPHSIYEIKGAKKCAIEFRSFSKTAGFTGVRCGYTVVPKELTAATLEGDRIPLNRLWNRRQCTKFNGTSYITQRAAEAVYSAEGKAQIYRSNAMENMML
;
A
#
# COMPACT_ATOMS: atom_id res chain seq x y z
N GLY A 1 -7.72 -8.02 -12.16
CA GLY A 1 -9.10 -7.52 -12.21
C GLY A 1 -9.25 -6.15 -11.56
N ILE A 2 -10.27 -5.42 -11.94
CA ILE A 2 -10.72 -4.23 -11.23
C ILE A 2 -11.87 -4.69 -10.32
N GLY A 3 -11.57 -4.91 -9.05
CA GLY A 3 -12.62 -5.12 -8.05
C GLY A 3 -13.20 -3.77 -7.65
N ASP A 4 -14.49 -3.55 -7.80
CA ASP A 4 -15.18 -2.40 -7.22
C ASP A 4 -16.00 -2.84 -6.01
N VAL A 5 -16.26 -1.89 -5.11
CA VAL A 5 -17.13 -2.12 -3.95
C VAL A 5 -18.59 -1.93 -4.34
N THR A 6 -19.49 -2.62 -3.66
CA THR A 6 -20.93 -2.60 -3.93
C THR A 6 -21.70 -1.72 -2.95
N GLN A 7 -21.10 -1.39 -1.82
CA GLN A 7 -21.74 -0.60 -0.78
C GLN A 7 -21.45 0.91 -0.93
N PRO A 8 -22.41 1.78 -0.60
CA PRO A 8 -22.20 3.23 -0.59
C PRO A 8 -21.19 3.63 0.49
N LEU A 9 -20.71 4.88 0.39
CA LEU A 9 -19.86 5.47 1.43
C LEU A 9 -20.57 5.49 2.81
N PRO A 10 -19.82 5.26 3.90
CA PRO A 10 -20.37 5.39 5.24
C PRO A 10 -20.97 6.79 5.47
N PRO A 11 -22.16 6.91 6.08
CA PRO A 11 -22.77 8.20 6.38
C PRO A 11 -21.86 9.16 7.13
N ALA A 12 -21.05 8.67 8.07
CA ALA A 12 -20.05 9.48 8.79
C ALA A 12 -19.04 10.15 7.84
N CYS A 13 -18.62 9.45 6.77
CA CYS A 13 -17.73 10.00 5.75
C CYS A 13 -18.42 11.09 4.93
N ILE A 14 -19.69 10.90 4.56
CA ILE A 14 -20.48 11.89 3.83
C ILE A 14 -20.67 13.16 4.66
N GLU A 15 -21.00 13.01 5.94
CA GLU A 15 -21.15 14.16 6.86
C GLU A 15 -19.84 14.93 7.01
N ALA A 16 -18.72 14.23 7.17
CA ALA A 16 -17.41 14.86 7.24
C ALA A 16 -17.04 15.62 5.96
N MET A 17 -17.41 15.10 4.78
CA MET A 17 -17.23 15.81 3.50
C MET A 17 -18.07 17.09 3.43
N HIS A 18 -19.35 17.05 3.79
CA HIS A 18 -20.21 18.22 3.82
C HIS A 18 -19.64 19.32 4.72
N LYS A 19 -19.24 18.94 5.94
CA LYS A 19 -18.61 19.87 6.88
C LYS A 19 -17.34 20.49 6.33
N ALA A 20 -16.48 19.68 5.71
CA ALA A 20 -15.24 20.16 5.09
C ALA A 20 -15.50 21.14 3.93
N VAL A 21 -16.56 20.92 3.14
CA VAL A 21 -16.98 21.85 2.08
C VAL A 21 -17.45 23.17 2.67
N GLU A 22 -18.26 23.14 3.73
CA GLU A 22 -18.72 24.36 4.42
C GLU A 22 -17.55 25.17 5.00
N GLU A 23 -16.56 24.50 5.58
CA GLU A 23 -15.34 25.15 6.09
C GLU A 23 -14.57 25.90 4.99
N LEU A 24 -14.57 25.42 3.74
CA LEU A 24 -13.91 26.10 2.62
C LEU A 24 -14.60 27.42 2.20
N ALA A 25 -15.86 27.63 2.56
CA ALA A 25 -16.60 28.86 2.27
C ALA A 25 -16.22 30.00 3.20
N GLY A 26 -15.71 29.73 4.39
CA GLY A 26 -15.34 30.71 5.40
C GLY A 26 -13.94 31.27 5.21
N LYS A 27 -13.75 32.59 5.29
CA LYS A 27 -12.43 33.22 5.16
C LYS A 27 -11.42 32.70 6.19
N ASP A 28 -11.86 32.44 7.42
CA ASP A 28 -10.99 32.02 8.52
C ASP A 28 -10.77 30.50 8.57
N THR A 29 -11.59 29.73 7.86
CA THR A 29 -11.56 28.26 7.81
C THR A 29 -11.11 27.72 6.46
N PHE A 30 -10.96 28.57 5.46
CA PHE A 30 -10.47 28.21 4.12
C PHE A 30 -9.13 27.47 4.19
N ARG A 31 -9.00 26.45 3.33
CA ARG A 31 -7.78 25.66 3.16
C ARG A 31 -7.24 25.83 1.75
N GLY A 32 -6.04 26.37 1.64
CA GLY A 32 -5.26 26.37 0.39
C GLY A 32 -4.50 25.05 0.22
N TYR A 33 -3.29 25.13 -0.30
CA TYR A 33 -2.40 23.95 -0.37
C TYR A 33 -2.20 23.37 1.03
N GLY A 34 -2.51 22.08 1.17
CA GLY A 34 -2.25 21.34 2.39
C GLY A 34 -0.79 20.87 2.48
N PRO A 35 -0.41 20.25 3.60
CA PRO A 35 0.87 19.57 3.70
C PRO A 35 0.96 18.46 2.64
N GLU A 36 2.05 18.39 1.90
CA GLU A 36 2.27 17.43 0.80
C GLU A 36 2.23 15.97 1.29
N GLN A 37 2.61 15.75 2.53
CA GLN A 37 2.59 14.43 3.18
C GLN A 37 1.19 14.02 3.67
N GLY A 38 0.28 14.96 3.80
CA GLY A 38 -1.05 14.81 4.37
C GLY A 38 -1.24 15.61 5.64
N TYR A 39 -2.50 15.82 6.03
CA TYR A 39 -2.83 16.53 7.27
C TYR A 39 -2.57 15.69 8.52
N ASP A 40 -2.07 16.31 9.57
CA ASP A 40 -1.75 15.65 10.85
C ASP A 40 -2.94 14.89 11.43
N PHE A 41 -4.15 15.45 11.33
CA PHE A 41 -5.35 14.78 11.86
C PHE A 41 -5.58 13.39 11.26
N LEU A 42 -5.29 13.19 9.96
CA LEU A 42 -5.43 11.90 9.30
C LEU A 42 -4.22 11.00 9.60
N ILE A 43 -3.02 11.53 9.53
CA ILE A 43 -1.79 10.77 9.83
C ILE A 43 -1.82 10.20 11.25
N GLU A 44 -2.22 11.02 12.24
CA GLU A 44 -2.37 10.58 13.64
C GLU A 44 -3.46 9.53 13.79
N ALA A 45 -4.60 9.70 13.10
CA ALA A 45 -5.68 8.72 13.10
C ALA A 45 -5.23 7.37 12.51
N ILE A 46 -4.47 7.38 11.41
CA ILE A 46 -3.87 6.18 10.81
C ILE A 46 -2.95 5.48 11.81
N ILE A 47 -1.97 6.20 12.37
CA ILE A 47 -1.02 5.63 13.34
C ILE A 47 -1.74 5.00 14.53
N LYS A 48 -2.72 5.73 15.08
CA LYS A 48 -3.48 5.31 16.27
C LYS A 48 -4.35 4.08 16.02
N ASN A 49 -4.92 3.93 14.83
CA ASN A 49 -5.93 2.91 14.57
C ASN A 49 -5.39 1.71 13.78
N ASP A 50 -4.49 1.92 12.84
CA ASP A 50 -4.01 0.83 11.98
C ASP A 50 -2.75 0.15 12.52
N PHE A 51 -1.91 0.88 13.26
CA PHE A 51 -0.61 0.38 13.71
C PHE A 51 -0.47 0.21 15.22
N ALA A 52 -0.84 1.22 16.02
CA ALA A 52 -0.65 1.17 17.47
C ALA A 52 -1.34 -0.03 18.15
N PRO A 53 -2.55 -0.47 17.78
CA PRO A 53 -3.18 -1.64 18.39
C PRO A 53 -2.43 -2.95 18.13
N ARG A 54 -1.55 -2.98 17.12
CA ARG A 54 -0.69 -4.12 16.76
C ARG A 54 0.71 -4.01 17.36
N GLY A 55 0.95 -3.02 18.22
CA GLY A 55 2.27 -2.76 18.81
C GLY A 55 3.30 -2.19 17.81
N ILE A 56 2.83 -1.66 16.69
CA ILE A 56 3.67 -1.04 15.66
C ILE A 56 3.69 0.47 15.88
N HIS A 57 4.88 1.06 15.95
CA HIS A 57 5.06 2.48 16.20
C HIS A 57 5.72 3.15 15.01
N PHE A 58 5.08 4.21 14.50
CA PHE A 58 5.60 5.09 13.47
C PHE A 58 5.56 6.55 13.93
N SER A 59 6.50 7.35 13.46
CA SER A 59 6.39 8.80 13.50
C SER A 59 5.53 9.30 12.31
N ALA A 60 4.93 10.48 12.44
CA ALA A 60 4.13 11.07 11.37
C ALA A 60 4.88 11.16 10.04
N SER A 61 6.18 11.43 10.07
CA SER A 61 7.02 11.54 8.86
C SER A 61 7.30 10.20 8.12
N GLU A 62 6.76 9.08 8.60
CA GLU A 62 6.85 7.77 7.94
C GLU A 62 5.55 7.41 7.19
N ILE A 63 4.49 8.21 7.36
CA ILE A 63 3.17 8.03 6.73
C ILE A 63 2.99 9.11 5.66
N PHE A 64 2.62 8.71 4.44
CA PHE A 64 2.42 9.60 3.30
C PHE A 64 1.03 9.36 2.72
N VAL A 65 0.12 10.31 2.96
CA VAL A 65 -1.25 10.26 2.43
C VAL A 65 -1.23 10.53 0.92
N SER A 66 -2.02 9.78 0.17
CA SER A 66 -2.09 9.87 -1.29
C SER A 66 -3.53 9.71 -1.80
N ASP A 67 -3.68 9.72 -3.12
CA ASP A 67 -4.95 9.49 -3.81
C ASP A 67 -5.26 8.00 -4.03
N GLY A 68 -4.47 7.10 -3.45
CA GLY A 68 -4.71 5.66 -3.44
C GLY A 68 -3.50 4.81 -3.74
N ALA A 69 -3.56 3.55 -3.33
CA ALA A 69 -2.46 2.60 -3.48
C ALA A 69 -2.01 2.40 -4.94
N LYS A 70 -2.92 2.50 -5.93
CA LYS A 70 -2.57 2.34 -7.34
C LYS A 70 -1.54 3.37 -7.80
N SER A 71 -1.75 4.66 -7.51
CA SER A 71 -0.79 5.70 -7.85
C SER A 71 0.52 5.55 -7.09
N ASP A 72 0.45 5.18 -5.81
CA ASP A 72 1.65 4.95 -5.01
C ASP A 72 2.50 3.80 -5.56
N THR A 73 1.89 2.66 -5.90
CA THR A 73 2.59 1.50 -6.48
C THR A 73 3.19 1.80 -7.85
N GLY A 74 2.53 2.63 -8.64
CA GLY A 74 3.08 3.10 -9.93
C GLY A 74 4.21 4.11 -9.74
N ASN A 75 4.04 5.03 -8.79
CA ASN A 75 4.96 6.15 -8.57
C ASN A 75 6.23 5.77 -7.80
N ILE A 76 6.21 4.71 -6.99
CA ILE A 76 7.38 4.29 -6.21
C ILE A 76 8.58 3.99 -7.10
N GLY A 77 8.32 3.60 -8.33
CA GLY A 77 9.35 3.37 -9.35
C GLY A 77 10.26 4.57 -9.63
N ASP A 78 9.79 5.80 -9.37
CA ASP A 78 10.57 7.02 -9.58
C ASP A 78 11.82 7.12 -8.70
N ILE A 79 11.85 6.42 -7.57
CA ILE A 79 12.98 6.43 -6.63
C ILE A 79 13.86 5.18 -6.71
N LEU A 80 13.60 4.31 -7.66
CA LEU A 80 14.31 3.03 -7.83
C LEU A 80 15.09 3.04 -9.15
N ARG A 81 16.17 2.26 -9.21
CA ARG A 81 17.04 2.19 -10.39
C ARG A 81 16.35 1.43 -11.54
N HIS A 82 16.70 1.80 -12.77
CA HIS A 82 16.16 1.16 -13.97
C HIS A 82 16.67 -0.27 -14.20
N ASP A 83 17.82 -0.61 -13.63
CA ASP A 83 18.45 -1.93 -13.74
C ASP A 83 18.10 -2.89 -12.59
N ASN A 84 17.25 -2.47 -11.64
CA ASN A 84 16.77 -3.36 -10.60
C ASN A 84 15.96 -4.53 -11.18
N SER A 85 16.25 -5.75 -10.73
CA SER A 85 15.44 -6.92 -11.03
C SER A 85 14.13 -6.90 -10.23
N VAL A 86 13.08 -7.43 -10.84
CA VAL A 86 11.71 -7.38 -10.28
C VAL A 86 11.17 -8.80 -10.14
N GLY A 87 10.57 -9.11 -8.99
CA GLY A 87 9.84 -10.33 -8.73
C GLY A 87 8.36 -10.04 -8.45
N VAL A 88 7.48 -10.86 -9.01
CA VAL A 88 6.03 -10.80 -8.80
C VAL A 88 5.46 -12.19 -8.62
N THR A 89 4.39 -12.31 -7.87
CA THR A 89 3.59 -13.54 -7.86
C THR A 89 2.85 -13.71 -9.20
N ASP A 90 2.49 -14.92 -9.57
CA ASP A 90 1.74 -15.20 -10.81
C ASP A 90 0.59 -16.17 -10.49
N PRO A 91 -0.68 -15.74 -10.59
CA PRO A 91 -1.17 -14.43 -11.09
C PRO A 91 -0.97 -13.25 -10.13
N ILE A 92 -0.92 -12.03 -10.69
CA ILE A 92 -0.71 -10.79 -9.96
C ILE A 92 -1.57 -9.65 -10.51
N TYR A 93 -1.71 -8.60 -9.73
CA TYR A 93 -2.31 -7.35 -10.18
C TYR A 93 -1.44 -6.71 -11.27
N PRO A 94 -1.95 -6.50 -12.50
CA PRO A 94 -1.11 -6.14 -13.67
C PRO A 94 -0.31 -4.84 -13.50
N VAL A 95 -0.80 -3.93 -12.66
CA VAL A 95 -0.16 -2.62 -12.44
C VAL A 95 1.31 -2.74 -12.00
N TYR A 96 1.66 -3.78 -11.26
CA TYR A 96 3.05 -3.96 -10.81
C TYR A 96 4.00 -4.27 -11.98
N ILE A 97 3.53 -5.04 -12.96
CA ILE A 97 4.30 -5.31 -14.19
C ILE A 97 4.31 -4.07 -15.07
N ASP A 98 3.13 -3.51 -15.37
CA ASP A 98 2.98 -2.39 -16.29
C ASP A 98 3.78 -1.16 -15.85
N SER A 99 3.78 -0.85 -14.55
CA SER A 99 4.57 0.27 -14.02
C SER A 99 6.09 0.04 -14.19
N ASN A 100 6.56 -1.20 -14.06
CA ASN A 100 7.97 -1.52 -14.30
C ASN A 100 8.33 -1.56 -15.79
N VAL A 101 7.39 -1.92 -16.67
CA VAL A 101 7.54 -1.76 -18.13
C VAL A 101 7.70 -0.27 -18.48
N MET A 102 6.81 0.58 -17.97
CA MET A 102 6.85 2.04 -18.19
C MET A 102 8.14 2.69 -17.67
N CYS A 103 8.71 2.15 -16.59
CA CYS A 103 9.98 2.60 -16.03
C CYS A 103 11.21 1.95 -16.69
N GLY A 104 11.04 1.09 -17.70
CA GLY A 104 12.14 0.44 -18.42
C GLY A 104 12.86 -0.68 -17.64
N ARG A 105 12.27 -1.21 -16.53
CA ARG A 105 12.89 -2.29 -15.71
C ARG A 105 12.56 -3.68 -16.22
N ALA A 106 11.48 -3.85 -16.97
CA ALA A 106 10.94 -5.15 -17.30
C ALA A 106 11.75 -5.95 -18.32
N GLY A 107 12.68 -5.31 -19.03
CA GLY A 107 13.43 -5.95 -20.10
C GLY A 107 12.64 -6.03 -21.40
N VAL A 108 12.74 -7.14 -22.12
CA VAL A 108 12.09 -7.38 -23.42
C VAL A 108 10.92 -8.33 -23.22
N LEU A 109 9.82 -8.09 -23.92
CA LEU A 109 8.68 -9.01 -23.94
C LEU A 109 9.03 -10.24 -24.79
N GLU A 110 8.91 -11.42 -24.19
CA GLU A 110 9.06 -12.71 -24.87
C GLU A 110 7.69 -13.11 -25.44
N GLU A 111 7.54 -13.03 -26.75
CA GLU A 111 6.24 -13.27 -27.43
C GLU A 111 5.69 -14.67 -27.18
N GLU A 112 6.55 -15.68 -27.09
CA GLU A 112 6.14 -17.08 -26.88
C GLU A 112 5.51 -17.34 -25.51
N THR A 113 6.02 -16.66 -24.47
CA THR A 113 5.59 -16.86 -23.08
C THR A 113 4.64 -15.76 -22.59
N GLY A 114 4.63 -14.61 -23.27
CA GLY A 114 3.97 -13.40 -22.81
C GLY A 114 4.60 -12.78 -21.55
N LYS A 115 5.82 -13.16 -21.21
CA LYS A 115 6.54 -12.71 -20.02
C LYS A 115 7.65 -11.73 -20.37
N TRP A 116 7.98 -10.89 -19.39
CA TRP A 116 9.08 -9.91 -19.52
C TRP A 116 10.38 -10.52 -19.00
N SER A 117 11.45 -10.38 -19.76
CA SER A 117 12.72 -11.07 -19.53
C SER A 117 13.43 -10.72 -18.21
N ASN A 118 13.22 -9.49 -17.67
CA ASN A 118 13.81 -9.04 -16.40
C ASN A 118 12.83 -9.15 -15.22
N VAL A 119 11.67 -9.81 -15.40
CA VAL A 119 10.69 -10.06 -14.35
C VAL A 119 10.74 -11.53 -13.96
N THR A 120 10.90 -11.80 -12.67
CA THR A 120 10.81 -13.14 -12.12
C THR A 120 9.37 -13.39 -11.69
N TYR A 121 8.72 -14.34 -12.33
CA TYR A 121 7.36 -14.76 -12.01
C TYR A 121 7.39 -15.93 -11.03
N MET A 122 6.72 -15.78 -9.89
CA MET A 122 6.64 -16.80 -8.84
C MET A 122 5.25 -17.43 -8.87
N PRO A 123 5.11 -18.67 -9.36
CA PRO A 123 3.82 -19.30 -9.53
C PRO A 123 3.05 -19.43 -8.21
N CYS A 124 1.77 -19.10 -8.24
CA CYS A 124 0.80 -19.32 -7.17
C CYS A 124 -0.36 -20.13 -7.74
N THR A 125 -0.31 -21.45 -7.55
CA THR A 125 -1.26 -22.41 -8.12
C THR A 125 -1.90 -23.25 -7.02
N SER A 126 -2.91 -24.03 -7.38
CA SER A 126 -3.51 -25.00 -6.45
C SER A 126 -2.51 -26.04 -5.94
N GLU A 127 -1.48 -26.35 -6.73
CA GLU A 127 -0.47 -27.35 -6.38
C GLU A 127 0.44 -26.89 -5.22
N ASN A 128 0.70 -25.57 -5.13
CA ASN A 128 1.47 -24.99 -4.03
C ASN A 128 0.60 -24.21 -3.01
N ASN A 129 -0.70 -24.48 -2.99
CA ASN A 129 -1.67 -23.78 -2.14
C ASN A 129 -1.63 -22.25 -2.31
N PHE A 130 -1.30 -21.76 -3.49
CA PHE A 130 -1.13 -20.35 -3.84
C PHE A 130 -0.07 -19.62 -2.99
N ILE A 131 0.88 -20.36 -2.42
CA ILE A 131 2.00 -19.82 -1.64
C ILE A 131 3.24 -19.76 -2.54
N PRO A 132 3.75 -18.57 -2.88
CA PRO A 132 4.92 -18.44 -3.74
C PRO A 132 6.18 -18.96 -3.03
N GLU A 133 6.99 -19.69 -3.76
CA GLU A 133 8.30 -20.14 -3.28
C GLU A 133 9.28 -18.97 -3.21
N ILE A 134 10.15 -19.01 -2.21
CA ILE A 134 11.23 -18.03 -2.07
C ILE A 134 12.25 -18.30 -3.18
N PRO A 135 12.63 -17.29 -4.00
CA PRO A 135 13.61 -17.46 -5.07
C PRO A 135 14.99 -17.85 -4.56
N ASP A 136 15.69 -18.75 -5.28
CA ASP A 136 17.07 -19.13 -4.99
C ASP A 136 18.08 -18.02 -5.33
N LYS A 137 17.68 -17.07 -6.19
CA LYS A 137 18.50 -15.95 -6.64
C LYS A 137 18.08 -14.65 -5.95
N ARG A 138 19.00 -13.70 -5.85
CA ARG A 138 18.68 -12.34 -5.43
C ARG A 138 17.76 -11.66 -6.45
N ILE A 139 16.71 -11.02 -5.92
CA ILE A 139 15.84 -10.11 -6.65
C ILE A 139 15.85 -8.77 -5.91
N ASP A 140 16.01 -7.66 -6.61
CA ASP A 140 16.14 -6.35 -5.98
C ASP A 140 14.81 -5.82 -5.42
N ILE A 141 13.70 -6.05 -6.15
CA ILE A 141 12.36 -5.57 -5.81
C ILE A 141 11.38 -6.73 -5.91
N VAL A 142 10.64 -6.99 -4.84
CA VAL A 142 9.57 -8.00 -4.83
C VAL A 142 8.25 -7.35 -4.48
N TYR A 143 7.24 -7.53 -5.33
CA TYR A 143 5.85 -7.14 -5.05
C TYR A 143 5.11 -8.29 -4.40
N LEU A 144 4.52 -8.02 -3.23
CA LEU A 144 3.65 -8.95 -2.51
C LEU A 144 2.32 -8.23 -2.23
N CYS A 145 1.23 -8.80 -2.72
CA CYS A 145 -0.13 -8.28 -2.48
C CYS A 145 -0.90 -9.29 -1.65
N TYR A 146 -1.23 -8.95 -0.40
CA TYR A 146 -1.97 -9.85 0.48
C TYR A 146 -2.94 -9.09 1.39
N PRO A 147 -4.25 -9.47 1.39
CA PRO A 147 -4.85 -10.49 0.51
C PRO A 147 -4.62 -10.23 -0.97
N ASN A 148 -4.38 -11.28 -1.75
CA ASN A 148 -3.94 -11.17 -3.14
C ASN A 148 -5.07 -10.77 -4.08
N ASN A 149 -4.77 -9.91 -5.03
CA ASN A 149 -5.58 -9.68 -6.22
C ASN A 149 -4.86 -10.33 -7.42
N PRO A 150 -5.39 -11.40 -8.07
CA PRO A 150 -6.81 -11.75 -8.12
C PRO A 150 -7.26 -12.97 -7.30
N THR A 151 -6.38 -13.67 -6.58
CA THR A 151 -6.68 -14.99 -6.01
C THR A 151 -7.45 -14.94 -4.69
N GLY A 152 -7.42 -13.80 -3.97
CA GLY A 152 -7.99 -13.66 -2.63
C GLY A 152 -7.21 -14.40 -1.52
N THR A 153 -6.09 -15.03 -1.87
CA THR A 153 -5.28 -15.79 -0.91
C THR A 153 -4.47 -14.88 0.02
N THR A 154 -4.04 -15.42 1.14
CA THR A 154 -3.28 -14.71 2.17
C THR A 154 -2.02 -15.47 2.53
N LEU A 155 -1.10 -14.82 3.23
CA LEU A 155 0.04 -15.46 3.88
C LEU A 155 -0.10 -15.36 5.39
N THR A 156 0.22 -16.45 6.08
CA THR A 156 0.34 -16.46 7.54
C THR A 156 1.60 -15.70 7.99
N LYS A 157 1.69 -15.36 9.28
CA LYS A 157 2.89 -14.72 9.83
C LYS A 157 4.18 -15.51 9.59
N PRO A 158 4.23 -16.85 9.75
CA PRO A 158 5.43 -17.64 9.43
C PRO A 158 5.80 -17.60 7.94
N GLU A 159 4.83 -17.59 7.04
CA GLU A 159 5.06 -17.52 5.59
C GLU A 159 5.59 -16.14 5.19
N LEU A 160 4.97 -15.07 5.69
CA LEU A 160 5.44 -13.70 5.42
C LEU A 160 6.82 -13.45 6.04
N LYS A 161 7.11 -14.10 7.18
CA LYS A 161 8.44 -14.03 7.80
C LYS A 161 9.55 -14.57 6.88
N LYS A 162 9.30 -15.61 6.11
CA LYS A 162 10.28 -16.13 5.14
C LYS A 162 10.67 -15.07 4.11
N TRP A 163 9.70 -14.27 3.66
CA TRP A 163 9.94 -13.15 2.74
C TRP A 163 10.75 -12.03 3.37
N VAL A 164 10.45 -11.68 4.62
CA VAL A 164 11.24 -10.67 5.36
C VAL A 164 12.66 -11.16 5.59
N ASP A 165 12.85 -12.41 5.97
CA ASP A 165 14.19 -13.01 6.17
C ASP A 165 14.97 -13.05 4.85
N TYR A 166 14.34 -13.44 3.75
CA TYR A 166 14.93 -13.40 2.41
C TYR A 166 15.35 -11.97 2.03
N ALA A 167 14.48 -11.00 2.25
CA ALA A 167 14.74 -9.62 1.89
C ALA A 167 15.91 -9.03 2.68
N LEU A 168 15.99 -9.32 3.98
CA LEU A 168 17.10 -8.88 4.81
C LEU A 168 18.43 -9.55 4.42
N ALA A 169 18.41 -10.82 4.04
CA ALA A 169 19.60 -11.56 3.64
C ALA A 169 20.15 -11.14 2.26
N ASN A 170 19.26 -10.65 1.37
CA ASN A 170 19.59 -10.35 -0.02
C ASN A 170 19.59 -8.85 -0.36
N ASP A 171 19.37 -7.98 0.62
CA ASP A 171 19.17 -6.54 0.39
C ASP A 171 18.05 -6.27 -0.65
N THR A 172 16.95 -6.99 -0.52
CA THR A 172 15.76 -6.91 -1.37
C THR A 172 14.77 -5.93 -0.77
N LEU A 173 14.15 -5.10 -1.60
CA LEU A 173 13.03 -4.26 -1.21
C LEU A 173 11.71 -5.00 -1.44
N ILE A 174 10.92 -5.19 -0.38
CA ILE A 174 9.54 -5.66 -0.50
C ILE A 174 8.62 -4.46 -0.67
N LEU A 175 7.81 -4.47 -1.72
CA LEU A 175 6.70 -3.59 -1.96
C LEU A 175 5.41 -4.34 -1.61
N PHE A 176 4.91 -4.11 -0.41
CA PHE A 176 3.78 -4.85 0.18
C PHE A 176 2.48 -4.08 -0.01
N ASP A 177 1.59 -4.61 -0.83
CA ASP A 177 0.27 -4.02 -1.08
C ASP A 177 -0.78 -4.68 -0.17
N ALA A 178 -1.27 -3.91 0.80
CA ALA A 178 -2.28 -4.31 1.77
C ALA A 178 -3.66 -3.66 1.50
N ALA A 179 -3.97 -3.34 0.23
CA ALA A 179 -5.22 -2.67 -0.12
C ALA A 179 -6.48 -3.44 0.28
N TYR A 180 -6.39 -4.75 0.45
CA TYR A 180 -7.50 -5.63 0.86
C TYR A 180 -7.44 -6.07 2.33
N GLU A 181 -6.59 -5.45 3.13
CA GLU A 181 -6.39 -5.82 4.55
C GLU A 181 -7.68 -5.84 5.38
N ALA A 182 -8.62 -4.95 5.06
CA ALA A 182 -9.91 -4.86 5.76
C ALA A 182 -10.78 -6.15 5.67
N TYR A 183 -10.49 -7.02 4.72
CA TYR A 183 -11.20 -8.30 4.55
C TYR A 183 -10.58 -9.48 5.29
N ILE A 184 -9.45 -9.29 5.96
CA ILE A 184 -8.80 -10.33 6.76
C ILE A 184 -9.68 -10.65 7.98
N GLN A 185 -10.04 -11.93 8.14
CA GLN A 185 -10.84 -12.45 9.25
C GLN A 185 -10.06 -13.45 10.11
N ASP A 186 -8.97 -14.02 9.59
CA ASP A 186 -8.14 -15.00 10.30
C ASP A 186 -7.07 -14.28 11.14
N GLU A 187 -7.06 -14.54 12.44
CA GLU A 187 -6.09 -13.97 13.39
C GLU A 187 -4.63 -14.37 13.12
N ASN A 188 -4.40 -15.45 12.36
CA ASN A 188 -3.05 -15.87 11.96
C ASN A 188 -2.51 -15.09 10.76
N VAL A 189 -3.35 -14.36 10.04
CA VAL A 189 -2.98 -13.55 8.90
C VAL A 189 -2.64 -12.14 9.38
N PRO A 190 -1.42 -11.63 9.08
CA PRO A 190 -1.06 -10.29 9.50
C PRO A 190 -1.81 -9.23 8.67
N HIS A 191 -2.26 -8.17 9.33
CA HIS A 191 -2.86 -7.00 8.71
C HIS A 191 -1.82 -6.01 8.17
N SER A 192 -0.57 -6.16 8.60
CA SER A 192 0.55 -5.33 8.17
C SER A 192 1.81 -6.17 8.10
N ILE A 193 2.66 -5.93 7.10
CA ILE A 193 3.97 -6.57 7.04
C ILE A 193 4.83 -6.21 8.26
N TYR A 194 4.58 -5.07 8.88
CA TYR A 194 5.34 -4.60 10.04
C TYR A 194 4.99 -5.35 11.34
N GLU A 195 4.03 -6.26 11.33
CA GLU A 195 3.88 -7.26 12.39
C GLU A 195 5.02 -8.29 12.38
N ILE A 196 5.77 -8.36 11.29
CA ILE A 196 6.95 -9.22 11.16
C ILE A 196 8.21 -8.45 11.56
N LYS A 197 8.92 -8.99 12.53
CA LYS A 197 10.17 -8.38 13.02
C LYS A 197 11.19 -8.24 11.89
N GLY A 198 11.73 -7.03 11.73
CA GLY A 198 12.71 -6.70 10.70
C GLY A 198 12.12 -6.07 9.44
N ALA A 199 10.80 -6.16 9.22
CA ALA A 199 10.14 -5.63 8.03
C ALA A 199 10.38 -4.14 7.79
N LYS A 200 10.51 -3.33 8.84
CA LYS A 200 10.83 -1.89 8.71
C LYS A 200 12.16 -1.61 8.01
N LYS A 201 13.05 -2.58 7.94
CA LYS A 201 14.37 -2.44 7.27
C LYS A 201 14.36 -2.88 5.82
N CYS A 202 13.28 -3.52 5.35
CA CYS A 202 13.24 -4.09 4.00
C CYS A 202 11.90 -3.90 3.26
N ALA A 203 10.90 -3.25 3.85
CA ALA A 203 9.58 -3.15 3.24
C ALA A 203 9.00 -1.73 3.24
N ILE A 204 8.29 -1.40 2.14
CA ILE A 204 7.34 -0.31 2.01
C ILE A 204 5.95 -0.92 1.95
N GLU A 205 4.97 -0.36 2.69
CA GLU A 205 3.59 -0.83 2.69
C GLU A 205 2.66 0.19 2.06
N PHE A 206 1.80 -0.27 1.15
CA PHE A 206 0.75 0.52 0.52
C PHE A 206 -0.61 0.18 1.10
N ARG A 207 -1.39 1.19 1.44
CA ARG A 207 -2.72 1.08 2.03
C ARG A 207 -3.75 1.86 1.25
N SER A 208 -5.00 1.46 1.32
CA SER A 208 -6.08 2.10 0.58
C SER A 208 -7.37 2.14 1.38
N PHE A 209 -8.06 3.28 1.34
CA PHE A 209 -9.44 3.39 1.82
C PHE A 209 -10.46 2.87 0.80
N SER A 210 -10.03 2.56 -0.41
CA SER A 210 -10.92 2.10 -1.49
C SER A 210 -11.73 0.87 -1.09
N LYS A 211 -11.10 -0.13 -0.46
CA LYS A 211 -11.76 -1.37 -0.06
C LYS A 211 -12.25 -1.32 1.39
N THR A 212 -11.59 -0.54 2.24
CA THR A 212 -11.96 -0.38 3.65
C THR A 212 -13.30 0.35 3.82
N ALA A 213 -13.54 1.40 3.02
CA ALA A 213 -14.65 2.32 3.23
C ALA A 213 -15.35 2.78 1.93
N GLY A 214 -15.16 2.07 0.82
CA GLY A 214 -15.83 2.40 -0.43
C GLY A 214 -15.23 3.61 -1.18
N PHE A 215 -13.99 3.99 -0.92
CA PHE A 215 -13.36 5.19 -1.50
C PHE A 215 -12.86 5.00 -2.94
N THR A 216 -13.39 4.03 -3.68
CA THR A 216 -12.98 3.78 -5.07
C THR A 216 -13.11 5.00 -5.99
N GLY A 217 -14.13 5.83 -5.78
CA GLY A 217 -14.37 7.09 -6.49
C GLY A 217 -13.87 8.34 -5.76
N VAL A 218 -13.69 8.28 -4.42
CA VAL A 218 -13.27 9.42 -3.59
C VAL A 218 -11.76 9.64 -3.63
N ARG A 219 -11.01 8.55 -3.76
CA ARG A 219 -9.55 8.50 -3.92
C ARG A 219 -8.76 8.91 -2.67
N CYS A 220 -8.51 7.94 -1.79
CA CYS A 220 -7.59 8.11 -0.67
C CYS A 220 -6.86 6.81 -0.35
N GLY A 221 -5.59 6.92 -0.03
CA GLY A 221 -4.74 5.87 0.46
C GLY A 221 -3.53 6.45 1.18
N TYR A 222 -2.59 5.61 1.56
CA TYR A 222 -1.33 6.07 2.11
C TYR A 222 -0.23 5.04 1.93
N THR A 223 1.00 5.52 1.93
CA THR A 223 2.22 4.70 1.88
C THR A 223 2.97 4.86 3.19
N VAL A 224 3.47 3.74 3.72
CA VAL A 224 4.36 3.73 4.88
C VAL A 224 5.78 3.47 4.41
N VAL A 225 6.67 4.43 4.66
CA VAL A 225 8.10 4.31 4.35
C VAL A 225 8.91 4.52 5.63
N PRO A 226 9.35 3.44 6.27
CA PRO A 226 10.11 3.54 7.53
C PRO A 226 11.42 4.31 7.37
N LYS A 227 11.78 5.10 8.39
CA LYS A 227 13.05 5.84 8.41
C LYS A 227 14.28 4.93 8.44
N GLU A 228 14.15 3.75 9.01
CA GLU A 228 15.23 2.77 9.09
C GLU A 228 15.43 1.98 7.78
N LEU A 229 14.52 2.12 6.81
CA LEU A 229 14.65 1.51 5.50
C LEU A 229 15.66 2.28 4.65
N THR A 230 16.74 1.62 4.29
CA THR A 230 17.80 2.18 3.44
C THR A 230 18.06 1.32 2.22
N ALA A 231 18.58 1.94 1.16
CA ALA A 231 19.04 1.24 -0.03
C ALA A 231 20.44 1.71 -0.43
N ALA A 232 21.18 0.85 -1.11
CA ALA A 232 22.50 1.18 -1.62
C ALA A 232 22.43 2.11 -2.85
N THR A 233 23.30 3.12 -2.89
CA THR A 233 23.57 3.92 -4.09
C THR A 233 24.50 3.17 -5.03
N LEU A 234 24.76 3.77 -6.20
CA LEU A 234 25.76 3.24 -7.16
C LEU A 234 27.17 3.21 -6.58
N GLU A 235 27.48 4.18 -5.71
CA GLU A 235 28.77 4.32 -5.05
C GLU A 235 28.90 3.38 -3.81
N GLY A 236 27.83 2.69 -3.45
CA GLY A 236 27.79 1.76 -2.31
C GLY A 236 27.39 2.40 -0.98
N ASP A 237 27.15 3.71 -0.94
CA ASP A 237 26.59 4.37 0.24
C ASP A 237 25.14 3.95 0.48
N ARG A 238 24.70 4.00 1.73
CA ARG A 238 23.30 3.72 2.06
C ARG A 238 22.53 5.01 2.32
N ILE A 239 21.39 5.13 1.67
CA ILE A 239 20.48 6.29 1.81
C ILE A 239 19.10 5.85 2.30
N PRO A 240 18.43 6.64 3.17
CA PRO A 240 17.07 6.36 3.59
C PRO A 240 16.08 6.55 2.43
N LEU A 241 15.30 5.50 2.11
CA LEU A 241 14.26 5.60 1.08
C LEU A 241 13.13 6.57 1.46
N ASN A 242 12.88 6.75 2.76
CA ASN A 242 11.95 7.75 3.26
C ASN A 242 12.28 9.17 2.73
N ARG A 243 13.54 9.56 2.71
CA ARG A 243 13.98 10.87 2.19
C ARG A 243 13.72 11.00 0.69
N LEU A 244 13.98 9.95 -0.08
CA LEU A 244 13.74 9.93 -1.52
C LEU A 244 12.24 10.00 -1.83
N TRP A 245 11.42 9.22 -1.13
CA TRP A 245 9.98 9.25 -1.30
C TRP A 245 9.38 10.59 -0.93
N ASN A 246 9.79 11.16 0.21
CA ASN A 246 9.38 12.51 0.59
C ASN A 246 9.73 13.54 -0.49
N ARG A 247 10.95 13.50 -1.03
CA ARG A 247 11.38 14.40 -2.12
C ARG A 247 10.55 14.21 -3.38
N ARG A 248 10.26 12.95 -3.74
CA ARG A 248 9.38 12.64 -4.87
C ARG A 248 7.99 13.23 -4.68
N GLN A 249 7.39 13.02 -3.52
CA GLN A 249 6.05 13.52 -3.21
C GLN A 249 5.99 15.05 -3.24
N CYS A 250 6.93 15.73 -2.60
CA CYS A 250 7.03 17.19 -2.64
C CYS A 250 7.30 17.77 -4.04
N THR A 251 7.82 16.96 -4.97
CA THR A 251 8.13 17.42 -6.32
C THR A 251 7.00 17.20 -7.32
N LYS A 252 6.26 16.09 -7.20
CA LYS A 252 5.30 15.62 -8.21
C LYS A 252 3.87 15.49 -7.69
N PHE A 253 3.61 15.80 -6.41
CA PHE A 253 2.32 15.59 -5.79
C PHE A 253 2.05 16.66 -4.73
N ASN A 254 0.86 17.28 -4.77
CA ASN A 254 0.43 18.31 -3.82
C ASN A 254 -0.55 17.82 -2.75
N GLY A 255 -0.62 16.52 -2.55
CA GLY A 255 -1.56 15.90 -1.61
C GLY A 255 -2.95 15.65 -2.19
N THR A 256 -3.71 14.75 -1.58
CA THR A 256 -5.13 14.58 -1.87
C THR A 256 -5.94 15.69 -1.16
N SER A 257 -7.17 15.93 -1.62
CA SER A 257 -7.95 17.08 -1.16
C SER A 257 -8.24 17.05 0.35
N TYR A 258 -8.39 18.24 0.95
CA TYR A 258 -8.81 18.40 2.33
C TYR A 258 -10.13 17.67 2.62
N ILE A 259 -11.11 17.80 1.71
CA ILE A 259 -12.43 17.16 1.82
C ILE A 259 -12.28 15.62 1.90
N THR A 260 -11.46 15.06 1.03
CA THR A 260 -11.18 13.61 1.02
C THR A 260 -10.47 13.16 2.29
N GLN A 261 -9.51 13.92 2.80
CA GLN A 261 -8.79 13.55 4.01
C GLN A 261 -9.69 13.64 5.26
N ARG A 262 -10.65 14.58 5.35
CA ARG A 262 -11.65 14.62 6.41
C ARG A 262 -12.61 13.43 6.35
N ALA A 263 -13.01 13.01 5.15
CA ALA A 263 -13.79 11.79 5.00
C ALA A 263 -13.01 10.55 5.46
N ALA A 264 -11.71 10.47 5.12
CA ALA A 264 -10.85 9.37 5.53
C ALA A 264 -10.63 9.34 7.06
N GLU A 265 -10.47 10.50 7.71
CA GLU A 265 -10.42 10.58 9.17
C GLU A 265 -11.69 10.02 9.83
N ALA A 266 -12.87 10.32 9.26
CA ALA A 266 -14.15 9.86 9.77
C ALA A 266 -14.30 8.31 9.75
N VAL A 267 -13.56 7.61 8.91
CA VAL A 267 -13.46 6.14 8.90
C VAL A 267 -13.05 5.60 10.27
N TYR A 268 -12.19 6.32 10.98
CA TYR A 268 -11.64 5.92 12.28
C TYR A 268 -12.51 6.35 13.48
N SER A 269 -13.56 7.13 13.27
CA SER A 269 -14.51 7.45 14.34
C SER A 269 -15.26 6.20 14.79
N ALA A 270 -15.82 6.23 16.00
CA ALA A 270 -16.64 5.13 16.51
C ALA A 270 -17.82 4.80 15.59
N GLU A 271 -18.47 5.85 15.07
CA GLU A 271 -19.59 5.73 14.14
C GLU A 271 -19.13 5.16 12.78
N GLY A 272 -18.06 5.72 12.19
CA GLY A 272 -17.47 5.24 10.92
C GLY A 272 -17.11 3.77 10.99
N LYS A 273 -16.42 3.33 12.04
CA LYS A 273 -16.08 1.92 12.26
C LYS A 273 -17.32 1.01 12.34
N ALA A 274 -18.35 1.45 13.05
CA ALA A 274 -19.60 0.67 13.17
C ALA A 274 -20.34 0.56 11.84
N GLN A 275 -20.31 1.59 11.01
CA GLN A 275 -20.93 1.60 9.68
C GLN A 275 -20.17 0.71 8.71
N ILE A 276 -18.83 0.76 8.70
CA ILE A 276 -17.96 -0.08 7.88
C ILE A 276 -18.12 -1.56 8.24
N TYR A 277 -18.15 -1.88 9.53
CA TYR A 277 -18.37 -3.26 9.98
C TYR A 277 -19.67 -3.84 9.42
N ARG A 278 -20.76 -3.07 9.41
CA ARG A 278 -22.05 -3.50 8.84
C ARG A 278 -21.97 -3.69 7.32
N SER A 279 -21.29 -2.80 6.62
CA SER A 279 -21.11 -2.90 5.17
C SER A 279 -20.30 -4.12 4.77
N ASN A 280 -19.17 -4.37 5.43
CA ASN A 280 -18.34 -5.55 5.18
C ASN A 280 -19.07 -6.87 5.50
N ALA A 281 -19.87 -6.88 6.57
CA ALA A 281 -20.72 -8.04 6.89
C ALA A 281 -21.76 -8.35 5.80
N MET A 282 -22.33 -7.31 5.17
CA MET A 282 -23.25 -7.49 4.04
C MET A 282 -22.54 -7.97 2.76
N GLU A 283 -21.36 -7.43 2.43
CA GLU A 283 -20.57 -7.90 1.29
C GLU A 283 -20.15 -9.36 1.42
N ASN A 284 -19.71 -9.76 2.62
CA ASN A 284 -19.33 -11.15 2.91
C ASN A 284 -20.51 -12.15 2.86
N MET A 285 -21.75 -11.69 2.99
CA MET A 285 -22.95 -12.54 2.81
C MET A 285 -23.38 -12.67 1.35
N MET A 286 -22.86 -11.84 0.45
CA MET A 286 -23.17 -11.86 -0.99
C MET A 286 -22.13 -12.59 -1.84
N LEU A 287 -20.97 -12.93 -1.26
CA LEU A 287 -19.91 -13.73 -1.88
C LEU A 287 -20.02 -15.20 -1.45
#